data_6dfa4fc899f3a5206e964b0666b6977d
#
_entry.id   6dfa4fc899f3a5206e964b0666b6977d
#
_cell.length_a   1.000
_cell.length_b   1.000
_cell.length_c   1.000
_cell.angle_alpha   90.00
_cell.angle_beta   90.00
_cell.angle_gamma   90.00
#
_symmetry.space_group_name_H-M   'P 1'
#
loop_
_entity.id
_entity.type
_entity.pdbx_description
1 polymer ?
#
loop_
_entity_poly.entity_id
_entity_poly.type
_entity_poly.pdbx_seq_one_letter_code
_entity_poly.pdbx_strand_id
1 'polypeptide(L)'
;MCLPTRKAEEPQIWPDTINNYPKYASSVSHVWGKRRAFSESFAAYYNSPTLPEAKYILDYQMIRGINFFEFMFWSSGSKHQGWLSQLGMKGLNEYANRATWLMQQGKPGARVAVYYPVSTIWTGKEKVAEDVKTIVNELIKNQIDFDYITDDALKETLTLKNGRLFNRSQQYYESVIIPSTLFIQKDAWHKIEEFKKQGGKILFWGDTPQLTNGRSFVNDTEPILLPDDAYYEPELKFTENVKAALPRQEIILVNEKGLIPD
;
A
#
# COMPACT_ATOMS: atom_id res chain seq x y z
N MET A 1 14.41 -4.71 1.87
CA MET A 1 13.11 -5.28 1.43
C MET A 1 13.42 -6.35 0.41
N CYS A 2 13.24 -7.62 0.75
CA CYS A 2 13.47 -8.72 -0.19
C CYS A 2 12.21 -8.91 -1.02
N LEU A 3 12.30 -8.70 -2.31
CA LEU A 3 11.35 -9.28 -3.25
C LEU A 3 11.46 -10.80 -3.18
N PRO A 4 10.42 -11.55 -3.58
CA PRO A 4 10.41 -13.00 -3.45
C PRO A 4 11.71 -13.60 -3.98
N THR A 5 12.36 -14.38 -3.13
CA THR A 5 13.60 -15.07 -3.47
C THR A 5 13.28 -16.08 -4.56
N ARG A 6 13.95 -15.95 -5.68
CA ARG A 6 13.91 -16.92 -6.74
C ARG A 6 14.47 -18.24 -6.21
N LYS A 7 13.66 -19.29 -6.14
CA LYS A 7 14.19 -20.65 -5.97
C LYS A 7 15.03 -21.00 -7.21
N ALA A 8 16.14 -21.66 -7.00
CA ALA A 8 17.15 -21.92 -8.05
C ALA A 8 16.61 -22.62 -9.32
N GLU A 9 15.43 -23.22 -9.25
CA GLU A 9 14.81 -24.04 -10.30
C GLU A 9 13.58 -23.41 -10.97
N GLU A 10 13.08 -22.26 -10.45
CA GLU A 10 11.90 -21.61 -11.00
C GLU A 10 12.25 -20.24 -11.59
N PRO A 11 12.12 -20.05 -12.91
CA PRO A 11 12.45 -18.77 -13.56
C PRO A 11 11.41 -17.66 -13.33
N GLN A 12 10.51 -17.81 -12.38
CA GLN A 12 9.37 -16.92 -12.23
C GLN A 12 9.57 -15.92 -11.10
N ILE A 13 9.53 -14.67 -11.49
CA ILE A 13 9.12 -13.60 -10.59
C ILE A 13 7.62 -13.78 -10.43
N TRP A 14 7.23 -14.39 -9.35
CA TRP A 14 5.83 -14.39 -9.00
C TRP A 14 5.44 -12.92 -8.75
N PRO A 15 4.48 -12.37 -9.49
CA PRO A 15 3.72 -11.28 -8.96
C PRO A 15 2.98 -11.85 -7.75
N ASP A 16 3.72 -12.00 -6.67
CA ASP A 16 3.12 -12.42 -5.44
C ASP A 16 2.17 -11.30 -5.03
N THR A 17 0.91 -11.53 -5.27
CA THR A 17 -0.18 -10.65 -4.85
C THR A 17 -0.13 -10.36 -3.36
N ILE A 18 0.58 -11.18 -2.60
CA ILE A 18 0.82 -11.04 -1.17
C ILE A 18 1.89 -9.97 -0.87
N ASN A 19 2.75 -9.63 -1.83
CA ASN A 19 3.90 -8.76 -1.59
C ASN A 19 3.66 -7.31 -2.04
N ASN A 20 2.86 -6.58 -1.28
CA ASN A 20 2.70 -5.14 -1.47
C ASN A 20 3.69 -4.31 -0.64
N TYR A 21 4.89 -4.84 -0.35
CA TYR A 21 5.94 -4.13 0.41
C TYR A 21 6.27 -2.73 -0.12
N PRO A 22 6.33 -2.50 -1.44
CA PRO A 22 6.58 -1.15 -1.93
C PRO A 22 5.58 -0.13 -1.42
N LYS A 23 4.33 -0.53 -1.18
CA LYS A 23 3.29 0.36 -0.66
C LYS A 23 3.56 0.83 0.77
N TYR A 24 4.29 0.09 1.59
CA TYR A 24 4.67 0.59 2.92
C TYR A 24 5.59 1.81 2.82
N ALA A 25 6.62 1.73 1.99
CA ALA A 25 7.54 2.85 1.80
C ALA A 25 6.90 4.03 1.07
N SER A 26 6.14 3.77 0.00
CA SER A 26 5.49 4.82 -0.77
C SER A 26 4.38 5.52 0.03
N SER A 27 3.56 4.79 0.78
CA SER A 27 2.52 5.38 1.63
C SER A 27 3.11 6.32 2.69
N VAL A 28 4.18 5.91 3.37
CA VAL A 28 4.87 6.80 4.33
C VAL A 28 5.39 8.04 3.62
N SER A 29 6.00 7.86 2.44
CA SER A 29 6.50 8.99 1.65
C SER A 29 5.39 9.97 1.29
N HIS A 30 4.25 9.45 0.80
CA HIS A 30 3.10 10.27 0.40
C HIS A 30 2.47 10.99 1.60
N VAL A 31 2.17 10.25 2.66
CA VAL A 31 1.49 10.76 3.86
C VAL A 31 2.32 11.85 4.54
N TRP A 32 3.63 11.65 4.67
CA TRP A 32 4.54 12.58 5.34
C TRP A 32 5.15 13.65 4.43
N GLY A 33 4.71 13.72 3.18
CA GLY A 33 5.15 14.73 2.22
C GLY A 33 6.61 14.57 1.80
N LYS A 34 7.12 13.34 1.78
CA LYS A 34 8.46 13.06 1.30
C LYS A 34 8.44 12.88 -0.21
N ARG A 35 9.42 13.45 -0.87
CA ARG A 35 9.49 13.45 -2.33
C ARG A 35 9.89 12.10 -2.91
N ARG A 36 10.54 11.24 -2.11
CA ARG A 36 11.13 9.97 -2.57
C ARG A 36 10.71 8.81 -1.68
N ALA A 37 10.25 7.75 -2.31
CA ALA A 37 10.07 6.44 -1.74
C ALA A 37 11.20 5.55 -2.24
N PHE A 38 12.01 5.07 -1.32
CA PHE A 38 13.25 4.35 -1.58
C PHE A 38 13.05 2.83 -1.56
N SER A 39 13.74 2.14 -2.45
CA SER A 39 13.90 0.69 -2.41
C SER A 39 15.31 0.27 -2.71
N GLU A 40 15.87 -0.55 -1.84
CA GLU A 40 17.05 -1.37 -2.12
C GLU A 40 16.59 -2.59 -2.91
N SER A 41 17.02 -2.68 -4.17
CA SER A 41 16.55 -3.69 -5.11
C SER A 41 17.64 -4.67 -5.48
N PHE A 42 17.27 -5.92 -5.75
CA PHE A 42 18.16 -7.02 -6.16
C PHE A 42 19.10 -7.55 -5.06
N ALA A 43 18.89 -7.16 -3.81
CA ALA A 43 19.62 -7.73 -2.69
C ALA A 43 19.28 -9.21 -2.48
N ALA A 44 20.27 -10.00 -2.07
CA ALA A 44 20.12 -11.41 -1.70
C ALA A 44 19.54 -12.34 -2.80
N TYR A 45 19.64 -11.96 -4.06
CA TYR A 45 19.32 -12.86 -5.16
C TYR A 45 20.44 -13.91 -5.30
N TYR A 46 20.06 -15.18 -5.25
CA TYR A 46 21.00 -16.27 -5.45
C TYR A 46 21.54 -16.30 -6.89
N ASN A 47 20.68 -16.03 -7.87
CA ASN A 47 21.04 -15.84 -9.26
C ASN A 47 20.62 -14.44 -9.70
N SER A 48 21.46 -13.75 -10.44
CA SER A 48 21.10 -12.46 -11.02
C SER A 48 19.90 -12.60 -11.96
N PRO A 49 18.90 -11.70 -11.88
CA PRO A 49 17.81 -11.68 -12.84
C PRO A 49 18.33 -11.34 -14.24
N THR A 50 17.64 -11.78 -15.26
CA THR A 50 17.86 -11.29 -16.62
C THR A 50 17.48 -9.81 -16.74
N LEU A 51 17.91 -9.13 -17.77
CA LEU A 51 17.56 -7.71 -17.96
C LEU A 51 16.04 -7.46 -18.06
N PRO A 52 15.25 -8.27 -18.78
CA PRO A 52 13.78 -8.16 -18.76
C PRO A 52 13.18 -8.38 -17.38
N GLU A 53 13.67 -9.36 -16.62
CA GLU A 53 13.20 -9.60 -15.24
C GLU A 53 13.56 -8.43 -14.34
N ALA A 54 14.78 -7.89 -14.44
CA ALA A 54 15.18 -6.72 -13.67
C ALA A 54 14.29 -5.51 -13.96
N LYS A 55 13.99 -5.26 -15.25
CA LYS A 55 13.05 -4.21 -15.65
C LYS A 55 11.66 -4.44 -15.05
N TYR A 56 11.14 -5.66 -15.13
CA TYR A 56 9.85 -6.01 -14.54
C TYR A 56 9.81 -5.75 -13.04
N ILE A 57 10.87 -6.09 -12.30
CA ILE A 57 10.97 -5.83 -10.86
C ILE A 57 10.93 -4.32 -10.56
N LEU A 58 11.60 -3.51 -11.37
CA LEU A 58 11.53 -2.05 -11.22
C LEU A 58 10.13 -1.52 -11.52
N ASP A 59 9.51 -1.97 -12.61
CA ASP A 59 8.15 -1.57 -13.00
C ASP A 59 7.14 -1.94 -11.90
N TYR A 60 7.24 -3.16 -11.36
CA TYR A 60 6.41 -3.63 -10.26
C TYR A 60 6.49 -2.74 -9.03
N GLN A 61 7.68 -2.26 -8.70
CA GLN A 61 7.89 -1.35 -7.58
C GLN A 61 7.42 0.08 -7.92
N MET A 62 7.70 0.54 -9.13
CA MET A 62 7.31 1.87 -9.60
C MET A 62 5.79 2.06 -9.61
N ILE A 63 5.02 1.11 -10.14
CA ILE A 63 3.55 1.19 -10.13
C ILE A 63 2.96 1.17 -8.71
N ARG A 64 3.76 0.81 -7.70
CA ARG A 64 3.42 0.88 -6.27
C ARG A 64 4.01 2.09 -5.57
N GLY A 65 4.52 3.06 -6.34
CA GLY A 65 4.96 4.36 -5.84
C GLY A 65 6.43 4.48 -5.45
N ILE A 66 7.26 3.44 -5.66
CA ILE A 66 8.71 3.57 -5.48
C ILE A 66 9.26 4.42 -6.62
N ASN A 67 10.00 5.46 -6.26
CA ASN A 67 10.56 6.40 -7.22
C ASN A 67 12.04 6.77 -6.94
N PHE A 68 12.71 5.94 -6.17
CA PHE A 68 14.15 6.02 -5.92
C PHE A 68 14.70 4.64 -5.62
N PHE A 69 15.75 4.22 -6.34
CA PHE A 69 16.32 2.88 -6.26
C PHE A 69 17.80 2.90 -5.91
N GLU A 70 18.19 1.93 -5.09
CA GLU A 70 19.57 1.48 -4.95
C GLU A 70 19.65 0.04 -5.45
N PHE A 71 20.57 -0.22 -6.37
CA PHE A 71 20.75 -1.54 -6.94
C PHE A 71 21.86 -2.29 -6.20
N MET A 72 21.49 -3.33 -5.49
CA MET A 72 22.42 -4.16 -4.72
C MET A 72 22.85 -5.38 -5.53
N PHE A 73 23.80 -5.19 -6.43
CA PHE A 73 24.34 -6.26 -7.24
C PHE A 73 25.56 -6.92 -6.59
N TRP A 74 25.35 -7.49 -5.44
CA TRP A 74 26.41 -8.23 -4.77
C TRP A 74 26.54 -9.61 -5.37
N SER A 75 27.36 -9.75 -6.39
CA SER A 75 27.89 -11.05 -6.79
C SER A 75 29.38 -11.09 -6.53
N SER A 76 29.77 -11.80 -5.52
CA SER A 76 31.17 -12.08 -5.23
C SER A 76 31.78 -13.17 -6.13
N GLY A 77 31.09 -13.61 -7.18
CA GLY A 77 31.53 -14.73 -7.99
C GLY A 77 31.31 -14.55 -9.49
N SER A 78 32.26 -15.09 -10.26
CA SER A 78 32.31 -15.09 -11.71
C SER A 78 31.11 -15.73 -12.46
N LYS A 79 30.17 -16.29 -11.74
CA LYS A 79 28.97 -16.96 -12.30
C LYS A 79 27.85 -16.01 -12.75
N HIS A 80 27.95 -14.72 -12.46
CA HIS A 80 26.87 -13.74 -12.65
C HIS A 80 27.14 -12.72 -13.78
N GLN A 81 28.01 -13.04 -14.73
CA GLN A 81 28.47 -12.05 -15.70
C GLN A 81 27.50 -11.71 -16.83
N GLY A 82 26.41 -12.46 -17.01
CA GLY A 82 25.62 -12.33 -18.24
C GLY A 82 24.84 -11.03 -18.40
N TRP A 83 24.16 -10.54 -17.39
CA TRP A 83 23.31 -9.34 -17.49
C TRP A 83 23.96 -8.08 -16.91
N LEU A 84 24.97 -8.27 -16.07
CA LEU A 84 25.83 -7.18 -15.55
C LEU A 84 26.80 -6.65 -16.59
N SER A 85 26.66 -7.02 -17.88
CA SER A 85 27.44 -6.36 -18.93
C SER A 85 27.26 -4.84 -18.81
N GLN A 86 28.31 -4.09 -19.06
CA GLN A 86 28.27 -2.62 -18.98
C GLN A 86 27.12 -2.01 -19.78
N LEU A 87 26.75 -2.61 -20.92
CA LEU A 87 25.64 -2.18 -21.77
C LEU A 87 24.26 -2.45 -21.11
N GLY A 88 24.09 -3.61 -20.52
CA GLY A 88 22.84 -3.96 -19.84
C GLY A 88 22.59 -3.07 -18.61
N MET A 89 23.61 -2.86 -17.80
CA MET A 89 23.54 -1.97 -16.64
C MET A 89 23.31 -0.52 -17.04
N LYS A 90 23.96 -0.04 -18.07
CA LYS A 90 23.74 1.30 -18.60
C LYS A 90 22.29 1.50 -19.00
N GLY A 91 21.74 0.57 -19.79
CA GLY A 91 20.34 0.64 -20.24
C GLY A 91 19.33 0.61 -19.09
N LEU A 92 19.55 -0.26 -18.10
CA LEU A 92 18.69 -0.36 -16.91
C LEU A 92 18.74 0.92 -16.05
N ASN A 93 19.94 1.47 -15.85
CA ASN A 93 20.12 2.72 -15.10
C ASN A 93 19.48 3.92 -15.84
N GLU A 94 19.66 4.02 -17.15
CA GLU A 94 19.02 5.06 -17.97
C GLU A 94 17.50 4.95 -17.93
N TYR A 95 16.97 3.73 -17.98
CA TYR A 95 15.54 3.48 -17.84
C TYR A 95 15.03 3.92 -16.45
N ALA A 96 15.65 3.42 -15.38
CA ALA A 96 15.28 3.75 -14.02
C ALA A 96 15.34 5.26 -13.76
N ASN A 97 16.41 5.93 -14.21
CA ASN A 97 16.57 7.37 -14.05
C ASN A 97 15.44 8.17 -14.74
N ARG A 98 15.10 7.83 -15.97
CA ARG A 98 14.01 8.51 -16.70
C ARG A 98 12.67 8.27 -16.05
N ALA A 99 12.35 7.02 -15.71
CA ALA A 99 11.07 6.65 -15.11
C ALA A 99 10.90 7.28 -13.73
N THR A 100 11.91 7.17 -12.86
CA THR A 100 11.84 7.76 -11.51
C THR A 100 11.83 9.28 -11.52
N TRP A 101 12.55 9.91 -12.46
CA TRP A 101 12.45 11.35 -12.64
C TRP A 101 11.03 11.79 -12.99
N LEU A 102 10.39 11.10 -13.95
CA LEU A 102 9.01 11.38 -14.35
C LEU A 102 8.05 11.22 -13.16
N MET A 103 8.16 10.14 -12.41
CA MET A 103 7.31 9.86 -11.25
C MET A 103 7.46 10.89 -10.12
N GLN A 104 8.60 11.57 -10.04
CA GLN A 104 8.82 12.62 -9.04
C GLN A 104 8.23 14.00 -9.43
N GLN A 105 7.67 14.15 -10.63
CA GLN A 105 7.13 15.45 -11.08
C GLN A 105 5.68 15.65 -10.65
N GLY A 106 4.95 14.59 -10.37
CA GLY A 106 3.53 14.63 -10.02
C GLY A 106 3.25 14.54 -8.52
N LYS A 107 1.97 14.45 -8.22
CA LYS A 107 1.46 14.09 -6.89
C LYS A 107 0.89 12.67 -6.96
N PRO A 108 0.93 11.91 -5.85
CA PRO A 108 0.26 10.62 -5.78
C PRO A 108 -1.25 10.76 -6.03
N GLY A 109 -1.84 9.78 -6.73
CA GLY A 109 -3.24 9.84 -7.17
C GLY A 109 -4.19 9.00 -6.33
N ALA A 110 -3.71 8.22 -5.36
CA ALA A 110 -4.56 7.37 -4.54
C ALA A 110 -5.59 8.20 -3.74
N ARG A 111 -6.86 7.81 -3.82
CA ARG A 111 -7.96 8.46 -3.09
C ARG A 111 -8.53 7.58 -1.97
N VAL A 112 -7.96 6.40 -1.80
CA VAL A 112 -8.32 5.43 -0.78
C VAL A 112 -7.19 5.37 0.24
N ALA A 113 -7.54 5.48 1.53
CA ALA A 113 -6.64 5.21 2.63
C ALA A 113 -7.01 3.86 3.27
N VAL A 114 -6.04 3.00 3.50
CA VAL A 114 -6.21 1.75 4.24
C VAL A 114 -5.57 1.90 5.60
N TYR A 115 -6.38 1.81 6.64
CA TYR A 115 -5.86 1.85 8.01
C TYR A 115 -5.04 0.59 8.30
N TYR A 116 -3.79 0.78 8.74
CA TYR A 116 -2.92 -0.32 9.12
C TYR A 116 -2.95 -0.50 10.64
N PRO A 117 -3.55 -1.58 11.15
CA PRO A 117 -3.91 -1.72 12.56
C PRO A 117 -2.74 -2.17 13.45
N VAL A 118 -1.69 -1.34 13.54
CA VAL A 118 -0.44 -1.64 14.27
C VAL A 118 -0.73 -2.05 15.72
N SER A 119 -1.59 -1.30 16.41
CA SER A 119 -1.94 -1.56 17.80
C SER A 119 -2.56 -2.94 18.00
N THR A 120 -3.43 -3.36 17.07
CA THR A 120 -4.05 -4.70 17.13
C THR A 120 -3.03 -5.80 16.82
N ILE A 121 -2.15 -5.59 15.83
CA ILE A 121 -1.10 -6.55 15.47
C ILE A 121 -0.16 -6.80 16.65
N TRP A 122 0.20 -5.76 17.41
CA TRP A 122 1.05 -5.89 18.59
C TRP A 122 0.43 -6.71 19.72
N THR A 123 -0.87 -6.95 19.70
CA THR A 123 -1.52 -7.88 20.65
C THR A 123 -1.36 -9.36 20.26
N GLY A 124 -0.58 -9.67 19.22
CA GLY A 124 -0.36 -11.04 18.76
C GLY A 124 -1.48 -11.59 17.86
N LYS A 125 -2.38 -10.73 17.36
CA LYS A 125 -3.43 -11.14 16.42
C LYS A 125 -2.92 -11.15 14.97
N GLU A 126 -2.15 -12.18 14.62
CA GLU A 126 -1.54 -12.32 13.29
C GLU A 126 -2.55 -12.35 12.14
N LYS A 127 -3.75 -12.94 12.38
CA LYS A 127 -4.84 -12.98 11.40
C LYS A 127 -5.16 -11.59 10.82
N VAL A 128 -5.08 -10.56 11.62
CA VAL A 128 -5.37 -9.18 11.17
C VAL A 128 -4.39 -8.73 10.08
N ALA A 129 -3.12 -9.10 10.17
CA ALA A 129 -2.15 -8.78 9.12
C ALA A 129 -2.45 -9.52 7.81
N GLU A 130 -2.95 -10.76 7.88
CA GLU A 130 -3.39 -11.52 6.70
C GLU A 130 -4.66 -10.93 6.09
N ASP A 131 -5.61 -10.47 6.91
CA ASP A 131 -6.82 -9.79 6.44
C ASP A 131 -6.44 -8.50 5.67
N VAL A 132 -5.52 -7.70 6.20
CA VAL A 132 -4.99 -6.51 5.49
C VAL A 132 -4.40 -6.88 4.14
N LYS A 133 -3.58 -7.93 4.07
CA LYS A 133 -3.00 -8.40 2.79
C LYS A 133 -4.09 -8.79 1.79
N THR A 134 -5.09 -9.53 2.25
CA THR A 134 -6.21 -9.96 1.41
C THR A 134 -6.97 -8.75 0.85
N ILE A 135 -7.30 -7.78 1.70
CA ILE A 135 -8.00 -6.55 1.32
C ILE A 135 -7.23 -5.77 0.26
N VAL A 136 -5.93 -5.52 0.50
CA VAL A 136 -5.15 -4.74 -0.46
C VAL A 136 -4.90 -5.47 -1.78
N ASN A 137 -4.87 -6.80 -1.76
CA ASN A 137 -4.83 -7.59 -2.98
C ASN A 137 -6.12 -7.45 -3.79
N GLU A 138 -7.27 -7.47 -3.13
CA GLU A 138 -8.54 -7.22 -3.80
C GLU A 138 -8.61 -5.79 -4.39
N LEU A 139 -8.07 -4.78 -3.70
CA LEU A 139 -7.97 -3.44 -4.26
C LEU A 139 -7.11 -3.41 -5.52
N ILE A 140 -5.92 -4.02 -5.49
CA ILE A 140 -5.00 -4.04 -6.64
C ILE A 140 -5.58 -4.80 -7.82
N LYS A 141 -6.20 -5.97 -7.61
CA LYS A 141 -6.89 -6.72 -8.66
C LYS A 141 -7.97 -5.88 -9.36
N ASN A 142 -8.62 -5.00 -8.60
CA ASN A 142 -9.62 -4.08 -9.12
C ASN A 142 -9.04 -2.72 -9.54
N GLN A 143 -7.71 -2.63 -9.69
CA GLN A 143 -6.97 -1.43 -10.13
C GLN A 143 -7.19 -0.19 -9.25
N ILE A 144 -7.43 -0.40 -7.97
CA ILE A 144 -7.64 0.68 -7.01
C ILE A 144 -6.34 0.92 -6.25
N ASP A 145 -5.75 2.09 -6.46
CA ASP A 145 -4.59 2.53 -5.71
C ASP A 145 -4.98 3.06 -4.34
N PHE A 146 -4.09 2.86 -3.37
CA PHE A 146 -4.32 3.24 -1.98
C PHE A 146 -3.00 3.64 -1.31
N ASP A 147 -3.11 4.30 -0.15
CA ASP A 147 -2.01 4.45 0.80
C ASP A 147 -2.38 3.86 2.16
N TYR A 148 -1.40 3.27 2.83
CA TYR A 148 -1.55 2.90 4.23
C TYR A 148 -1.49 4.15 5.11
N ILE A 149 -2.40 4.20 6.09
CA ILE A 149 -2.39 5.20 7.16
C ILE A 149 -2.39 4.51 8.52
N THR A 150 -1.75 5.12 9.50
CA THR A 150 -1.67 4.63 10.88
C THR A 150 -2.34 5.60 11.83
N ASP A 151 -2.46 5.22 13.11
CA ASP A 151 -2.89 6.13 14.17
C ASP A 151 -2.10 7.43 14.17
N ASP A 152 -0.78 7.36 14.05
CA ASP A 152 0.07 8.56 14.05
C ASP A 152 -0.16 9.44 12.82
N ALA A 153 -0.39 8.81 11.65
CA ALA A 153 -0.77 9.56 10.45
C ALA A 153 -2.07 10.33 10.65
N LEU A 154 -3.07 9.69 11.23
CA LEU A 154 -4.36 10.32 11.53
C LEU A 154 -4.21 11.47 12.53
N LYS A 155 -3.47 11.29 13.62
CA LYS A 155 -3.29 12.31 14.66
C LYS A 155 -2.46 13.51 14.21
N GLU A 156 -1.33 13.24 13.56
CA GLU A 156 -0.25 14.24 13.40
C GLU A 156 -0.13 14.81 12.00
N THR A 157 -0.58 14.07 10.99
CA THR A 157 -0.21 14.38 9.60
C THR A 157 -1.40 14.71 8.73
N LEU A 158 -2.48 13.94 8.84
CA LEU A 158 -3.65 14.11 8.01
C LEU A 158 -4.50 15.29 8.48
N THR A 159 -4.83 16.18 7.56
CA THR A 159 -5.70 17.33 7.83
C THR A 159 -7.07 17.10 7.23
N LEU A 160 -8.11 17.19 8.03
CA LEU A 160 -9.50 17.06 7.59
C LEU A 160 -10.02 18.37 7.04
N LYS A 161 -10.55 18.35 5.83
CA LYS A 161 -11.20 19.51 5.20
C LYS A 161 -12.27 19.05 4.22
N ASN A 162 -13.50 19.51 4.43
CA ASN A 162 -14.65 19.24 3.55
C ASN A 162 -14.84 17.74 3.23
N GLY A 163 -14.81 16.88 4.25
CA GLY A 163 -14.99 15.45 4.10
C GLY A 163 -13.84 14.73 3.38
N ARG A 164 -12.66 15.33 3.33
CA ARG A 164 -11.45 14.76 2.74
C ARG A 164 -10.28 14.83 3.72
N LEU A 165 -9.50 13.78 3.79
CA LEU A 165 -8.26 13.74 4.55
C LEU A 165 -7.08 14.09 3.65
N PHE A 166 -6.49 15.26 3.85
CA PHE A 166 -5.32 15.72 3.10
C PHE A 166 -4.03 15.30 3.79
N ASN A 167 -3.12 14.72 3.04
CA ASN A 167 -1.77 14.44 3.51
C ASN A 167 -0.80 15.60 3.21
N ARG A 168 0.44 15.48 3.67
CA ARG A 168 1.45 16.54 3.47
C ARG A 168 1.90 16.71 2.02
N SER A 169 1.66 15.71 1.15
CA SER A 169 1.87 15.82 -0.30
C SER A 169 0.74 16.55 -1.02
N GLN A 170 -0.26 17.05 -0.28
CA GLN A 170 -1.46 17.69 -0.83
C GLN A 170 -2.31 16.75 -1.70
N GLN A 171 -2.17 15.45 -1.51
CA GLN A 171 -3.10 14.43 -1.96
C GLN A 171 -4.21 14.32 -0.92
N TYR A 172 -5.38 13.84 -1.32
CA TYR A 172 -6.50 13.64 -0.39
C TYR A 172 -7.15 12.27 -0.55
N TYR A 173 -7.70 11.79 0.56
CA TYR A 173 -8.47 10.56 0.60
C TYR A 173 -9.96 10.87 0.80
N GLU A 174 -10.80 10.20 0.01
CA GLU A 174 -12.28 10.31 0.07
C GLU A 174 -12.89 9.10 0.78
N SER A 175 -12.15 8.01 0.84
CA SER A 175 -12.56 6.78 1.53
C SER A 175 -11.45 6.29 2.46
N VAL A 176 -11.87 5.83 3.64
CA VAL A 176 -11.02 5.13 4.60
C VAL A 176 -11.53 3.71 4.76
N ILE A 177 -10.69 2.75 4.46
CA ILE A 177 -10.94 1.33 4.73
C ILE A 177 -10.33 1.00 6.08
N ILE A 178 -11.14 0.45 6.97
CA ILE A 178 -10.71 -0.08 8.26
C ILE A 178 -10.82 -1.59 8.17
N PRO A 179 -9.70 -2.30 7.99
CA PRO A 179 -9.68 -3.76 7.96
C PRO A 179 -9.98 -4.33 9.34
N SER A 180 -10.09 -5.65 9.44
CA SER A 180 -10.23 -6.34 10.72
C SER A 180 -9.29 -5.72 11.76
N THR A 181 -9.87 -5.14 12.80
CA THR A 181 -9.08 -4.50 13.86
C THR A 181 -9.82 -4.56 15.20
N LEU A 182 -9.10 -4.65 16.29
CA LEU A 182 -9.69 -4.65 17.63
C LEU A 182 -9.58 -3.28 18.27
N PHE A 183 -8.41 -2.66 18.14
CA PHE A 183 -8.12 -1.37 18.77
C PHE A 183 -7.77 -0.30 17.73
N ILE A 184 -8.29 0.90 17.97
CA ILE A 184 -7.87 2.14 17.30
C ILE A 184 -7.54 3.15 18.38
N GLN A 185 -6.47 3.91 18.25
CA GLN A 185 -6.14 4.95 19.22
C GLN A 185 -7.23 6.02 19.27
N LYS A 186 -7.56 6.48 20.46
CA LYS A 186 -8.69 7.37 20.71
C LYS A 186 -8.70 8.62 19.83
N ASP A 187 -7.57 9.32 19.75
CA ASP A 187 -7.47 10.54 18.92
C ASP A 187 -7.59 10.24 17.42
N ALA A 188 -7.07 9.08 16.98
CA ALA A 188 -7.23 8.63 15.60
C ALA A 188 -8.70 8.29 15.29
N TRP A 189 -9.39 7.62 16.22
CA TRP A 189 -10.81 7.33 16.09
C TRP A 189 -11.64 8.59 15.99
N HIS A 190 -11.42 9.59 16.85
CA HIS A 190 -12.11 10.89 16.78
C HIS A 190 -11.96 11.54 15.41
N LYS A 191 -10.77 11.49 14.81
CA LYS A 191 -10.58 12.03 13.47
C LYS A 191 -11.35 11.24 12.40
N ILE A 192 -11.46 9.93 12.54
CA ILE A 192 -12.27 9.08 11.65
C ILE A 192 -13.76 9.45 11.78
N GLU A 193 -14.26 9.65 13.00
CA GLU A 193 -15.64 10.10 13.24
C GLU A 193 -15.91 11.49 12.62
N GLU A 194 -14.99 12.43 12.80
CA GLU A 194 -15.11 13.75 12.19
C GLU A 194 -15.07 13.70 10.67
N PHE A 195 -14.20 12.85 10.10
CA PHE A 195 -14.16 12.60 8.66
C PHE A 195 -15.49 12.09 8.15
N LYS A 196 -16.11 11.14 8.84
CA LYS A 196 -17.43 10.62 8.50
C LYS A 196 -18.52 11.69 8.59
N LYS A 197 -18.56 12.46 9.69
CA LYS A 197 -19.51 13.56 9.89
C LYS A 197 -19.45 14.62 8.79
N GLN A 198 -18.30 14.82 8.19
CA GLN A 198 -18.11 15.75 7.07
C GLN A 198 -18.39 15.13 5.69
N GLY A 199 -18.91 13.89 5.62
CA GLY A 199 -19.29 13.23 4.38
C GLY A 199 -18.20 12.31 3.79
N GLY A 200 -17.11 12.07 4.49
CA GLY A 200 -16.13 11.06 4.13
C GLY A 200 -16.71 9.64 4.19
N LYS A 201 -16.24 8.76 3.34
CA LYS A 201 -16.70 7.37 3.31
C LYS A 201 -15.84 6.48 4.19
N ILE A 202 -16.47 5.65 5.01
CA ILE A 202 -15.79 4.63 5.82
C ILE A 202 -16.32 3.27 5.39
N LEU A 203 -15.39 2.34 5.15
CA LEU A 203 -15.66 0.93 4.93
C LEU A 203 -14.99 0.12 6.02
N PHE A 204 -15.75 -0.58 6.83
CA PHE A 204 -15.27 -1.65 7.68
C PHE A 204 -15.24 -2.93 6.87
N TRP A 205 -14.04 -3.47 6.67
CA TRP A 205 -13.83 -4.65 5.83
C TRP A 205 -13.19 -5.77 6.64
N GLY A 206 -13.98 -6.79 6.95
CA GLY A 206 -13.70 -7.82 7.94
C GLY A 206 -14.31 -7.48 9.30
N ASP A 207 -13.66 -7.88 10.39
CA ASP A 207 -14.13 -7.65 11.75
C ASP A 207 -14.07 -6.15 12.12
N THR A 208 -15.15 -5.64 12.68
CA THR A 208 -15.23 -4.23 13.08
C THR A 208 -14.41 -3.94 14.35
N PRO A 209 -13.87 -2.73 14.50
CA PRO A 209 -13.16 -2.33 15.71
C PRO A 209 -14.13 -2.28 16.91
N GLN A 210 -13.63 -2.70 18.06
CA GLN A 210 -14.42 -2.81 19.28
C GLN A 210 -14.06 -1.76 20.32
N LEU A 211 -12.78 -1.41 20.40
CA LEU A 211 -12.27 -0.57 21.48
C LEU A 211 -11.36 0.54 20.95
N THR A 212 -11.48 1.71 21.54
CA THR A 212 -10.41 2.70 21.50
C THR A 212 -9.47 2.48 22.68
N ASN A 213 -8.19 2.85 22.51
CA ASN A 213 -7.22 2.88 23.58
C ASN A 213 -6.52 4.24 23.64
N GLY A 214 -6.26 4.69 24.86
CA GLY A 214 -5.45 5.86 25.12
C GLY A 214 -3.97 5.51 25.29
N ARG A 215 -3.34 6.04 26.35
CA ARG A 215 -1.91 5.84 26.63
C ARG A 215 -1.57 4.44 27.17
N SER A 216 -2.53 3.77 27.80
CA SER A 216 -2.34 2.41 28.37
C SER A 216 -3.24 1.44 27.63
N PHE A 217 -2.65 0.45 26.99
CA PHE A 217 -3.39 -0.60 26.27
C PHE A 217 -4.31 -1.45 27.16
N VAL A 218 -4.10 -1.44 28.47
CA VAL A 218 -4.77 -2.35 29.41
C VAL A 218 -5.86 -1.64 30.19
N ASN A 219 -5.67 -0.38 30.57
CA ASN A 219 -6.51 0.30 31.56
C ASN A 219 -7.22 1.54 31.02
N ASP A 220 -7.06 1.85 29.75
CA ASP A 220 -7.61 3.08 29.14
C ASP A 220 -8.28 2.73 27.80
N THR A 221 -9.28 1.84 27.89
CA THR A 221 -10.04 1.40 26.73
C THR A 221 -11.49 1.85 26.87
N GLU A 222 -12.07 2.32 25.78
CA GLU A 222 -13.48 2.67 25.69
C GLU A 222 -14.11 1.93 24.50
N PRO A 223 -15.40 1.51 24.62
CA PRO A 223 -16.12 0.90 23.50
C PRO A 223 -16.24 1.88 22.33
N ILE A 224 -16.11 1.35 21.12
CA ILE A 224 -16.37 2.09 19.89
C ILE A 224 -17.85 1.99 19.56
N LEU A 225 -18.48 3.14 19.31
CA LEU A 225 -19.79 3.22 18.68
C LEU A 225 -19.58 3.41 17.18
N LEU A 226 -20.01 2.41 16.40
CA LEU A 226 -19.84 2.46 14.95
C LEU A 226 -20.88 3.41 14.32
N PRO A 227 -20.51 4.18 13.29
CA PRO A 227 -21.47 5.02 12.57
C PRO A 227 -22.50 4.18 11.81
N ASP A 228 -23.79 4.49 11.97
CA ASP A 228 -24.91 3.75 11.37
C ASP A 228 -24.89 3.77 9.82
N ASP A 229 -24.33 4.82 9.23
CA ASP A 229 -24.26 5.03 7.77
C ASP A 229 -22.89 4.68 7.15
N ALA A 230 -22.04 3.94 7.87
CA ALA A 230 -20.82 3.37 7.32
C ALA A 230 -21.13 2.14 6.45
N TYR A 231 -20.17 1.80 5.58
CA TYR A 231 -20.22 0.57 4.81
C TYR A 231 -19.62 -0.58 5.61
N TYR A 232 -20.23 -1.76 5.53
CA TYR A 232 -19.77 -2.96 6.23
C TYR A 232 -19.65 -4.10 5.25
N GLU A 233 -18.48 -4.72 5.18
CA GLU A 233 -18.22 -5.90 4.35
C GLU A 233 -17.51 -6.95 5.20
N PRO A 234 -18.24 -7.95 5.71
CA PRO A 234 -17.66 -8.98 6.58
C PRO A 234 -16.79 -9.99 5.81
N GLU A 235 -17.07 -10.19 4.52
CA GLU A 235 -16.27 -11.07 3.69
C GLU A 235 -15.07 -10.33 3.09
N LEU A 236 -13.92 -11.00 3.03
CA LEU A 236 -12.72 -10.42 2.44
C LEU A 236 -12.72 -10.56 0.91
N LYS A 237 -13.82 -10.11 0.28
CA LYS A 237 -14.02 -10.12 -1.17
C LYS A 237 -14.44 -8.75 -1.68
N PHE A 238 -14.15 -8.50 -2.95
CA PHE A 238 -14.57 -7.26 -3.61
C PHE A 238 -16.03 -7.37 -4.07
N THR A 239 -16.93 -6.80 -3.31
CA THR A 239 -18.38 -6.82 -3.56
C THR A 239 -18.88 -5.47 -4.10
N GLU A 240 -20.14 -5.41 -4.54
CA GLU A 240 -20.76 -4.13 -4.91
C GLU A 240 -20.87 -3.17 -3.70
N ASN A 241 -20.95 -3.67 -2.49
CA ASN A 241 -20.92 -2.85 -1.28
C ASN A 241 -19.54 -2.19 -1.09
N VAL A 242 -18.47 -2.94 -1.28
CA VAL A 242 -17.09 -2.40 -1.29
C VAL A 242 -16.95 -1.34 -2.37
N LYS A 243 -17.40 -1.62 -3.58
CA LYS A 243 -17.34 -0.70 -4.72
C LYS A 243 -18.10 0.61 -4.44
N ALA A 244 -19.26 0.55 -3.79
CA ALA A 244 -20.05 1.73 -3.41
C ALA A 244 -19.34 2.62 -2.38
N ALA A 245 -18.54 2.01 -1.50
CA ALA A 245 -17.75 2.72 -0.50
C ALA A 245 -16.54 3.45 -1.06
N LEU A 246 -16.10 3.08 -2.28
CA LEU A 246 -14.89 3.61 -2.89
C LEU A 246 -15.17 4.80 -3.81
N PRO A 247 -14.19 5.68 -4.06
CA PRO A 247 -14.31 6.72 -5.07
C PRO A 247 -14.37 6.11 -6.46
N ARG A 248 -15.08 6.78 -7.36
CA ARG A 248 -15.13 6.36 -8.76
C ARG A 248 -13.74 6.45 -9.38
N GLN A 249 -13.33 5.39 -10.06
CA GLN A 249 -12.09 5.38 -10.82
C GLN A 249 -12.24 6.23 -12.09
N GLU A 250 -11.22 7.01 -12.40
CA GLU A 250 -11.17 7.84 -13.59
C GLU A 250 -10.70 7.05 -14.82
N ILE A 251 -9.81 6.08 -14.61
CA ILE A 251 -9.22 5.23 -15.65
C ILE A 251 -9.24 3.80 -15.16
N ILE A 252 -9.70 2.90 -15.99
CA ILE A 252 -9.67 1.45 -15.75
C ILE A 252 -9.15 0.80 -17.03
N LEU A 253 -8.17 -0.08 -16.89
CA LEU A 253 -7.70 -0.92 -17.98
C LEU A 253 -8.60 -2.14 -18.09
N VAL A 254 -9.09 -2.41 -19.26
CA VAL A 254 -9.95 -3.56 -19.56
C VAL A 254 -9.38 -4.34 -20.75
N ASN A 255 -9.67 -5.63 -20.81
CA ASN A 255 -9.35 -6.46 -21.95
C ASN A 255 -10.33 -6.20 -23.12
N GLU A 256 -10.16 -6.89 -24.23
CA GLU A 256 -11.01 -6.77 -25.43
C GLU A 256 -12.51 -7.05 -25.17
N LYS A 257 -12.83 -7.77 -24.07
CA LYS A 257 -14.21 -8.05 -23.65
C LYS A 257 -14.76 -7.01 -22.67
N GLY A 258 -14.02 -5.95 -22.38
CA GLY A 258 -14.40 -4.92 -21.42
C GLY A 258 -14.30 -5.35 -19.95
N LEU A 259 -13.56 -6.43 -19.66
CA LEU A 259 -13.33 -6.95 -18.31
C LEU A 259 -11.95 -6.52 -17.79
N ILE A 260 -11.84 -6.32 -16.50
CA ILE A 260 -10.54 -6.14 -15.85
C ILE A 260 -9.73 -7.44 -16.06
N PRO A 261 -8.48 -7.37 -16.55
CA PRO A 261 -7.63 -8.55 -16.69
C PRO A 261 -7.34 -9.19 -15.33
N ASP A 262 -7.27 -10.53 -15.34
CA ASP A 262 -6.90 -11.30 -14.15
C ASP A 262 -5.45 -11.05 -13.71
#